data_4beaa8915d46f2578c2e56312738c513
#
_entry.id   4beaa8915d46f2578c2e56312738c513
#
_cell.length_a   1.000
_cell.length_b   1.000
_cell.length_c   1.000
_cell.angle_alpha   90.00
_cell.angle_beta   90.00
_cell.angle_gamma   90.00
#
_symmetry.space_group_name_H-M   'P 1'
#
loop_
_entity.id
_entity.type
_entity.pdbx_description
1 polymer ?
#
loop_
_entity_poly.entity_id
_entity_poly.type
_entity_poly.pdbx_seq_one_letter_code
_entity_poly.pdbx_strand_id
1 'polypeptide(L)'
;MPVSTLGVSAVQGFSLFEKRACCMLLGMKEAYIAAKERWARKLAGKEKRVVRGADRLPPGQRQVHNFPVLDLGLKPEVSREQWALKIHGHVENPVTLNWDQFMALPQFTDVSDFHCVTTWSQFDMEFSGVAFFTIAELVKPKPSATHVFFKSYDGYSTNNPLEVMMDDDVLIAHSWNGQPLPVEHGGPARVIVPKKYAWKGAKWIREIAFLDRDIRGFWEVRGYSNTADPWTEDRFG
;
A
#
# COMPACT_ATOMS: atom_id res chain seq x y z
N MET A 1 -32.00 -39.71 -54.83
CA MET A 1 -30.93 -38.78 -54.47
C MET A 1 -31.03 -38.50 -52.99
N PRO A 2 -30.08 -38.90 -52.16
CA PRO A 2 -30.16 -38.69 -50.70
C PRO A 2 -29.50 -37.35 -50.34
N VAL A 3 -30.16 -36.63 -49.48
CA VAL A 3 -29.66 -35.38 -48.82
C VAL A 3 -28.69 -35.76 -47.74
N SER A 4 -27.48 -35.29 -47.81
CA SER A 4 -26.41 -35.46 -46.83
C SER A 4 -26.63 -34.57 -45.62
N THR A 5 -26.78 -35.18 -44.45
CA THR A 5 -26.67 -34.54 -43.17
C THR A 5 -25.21 -34.25 -42.83
N LEU A 6 -24.83 -32.99 -42.76
CA LEU A 6 -23.55 -32.54 -42.23
C LEU A 6 -23.64 -32.48 -40.70
N GLY A 7 -22.78 -33.27 -40.09
CA GLY A 7 -22.70 -33.43 -38.65
C GLY A 7 -22.17 -32.20 -37.94
N VAL A 8 -22.79 -31.93 -36.80
CA VAL A 8 -22.27 -31.04 -35.76
C VAL A 8 -21.22 -31.85 -35.00
N SER A 9 -19.95 -31.46 -35.18
CA SER A 9 -18.83 -32.06 -34.41
C SER A 9 -18.09 -30.97 -33.62
N ALA A 10 -17.87 -31.34 -32.37
CA ALA A 10 -16.80 -30.90 -31.49
C ALA A 10 -16.95 -29.55 -30.78
N VAL A 11 -17.68 -29.61 -29.66
CA VAL A 11 -17.24 -28.90 -28.46
C VAL A 11 -16.18 -29.76 -27.79
N GLN A 12 -14.91 -29.57 -28.14
CA GLN A 12 -13.77 -30.18 -27.46
C GLN A 12 -13.68 -29.65 -26.04
N GLY A 13 -13.65 -30.56 -25.06
CA GLY A 13 -13.64 -30.22 -23.65
C GLY A 13 -12.34 -29.59 -23.21
N PHE A 14 -12.45 -28.47 -22.55
CA PHE A 14 -11.37 -27.87 -21.77
C PHE A 14 -10.89 -28.88 -20.71
N SER A 15 -9.57 -29.00 -20.56
CA SER A 15 -8.95 -29.84 -19.54
C SER A 15 -9.37 -29.41 -18.13
N LEU A 16 -9.32 -30.33 -17.16
CA LEU A 16 -9.58 -30.03 -15.75
C LEU A 16 -8.68 -28.87 -15.22
N PHE A 17 -7.51 -28.68 -15.81
CA PHE A 17 -6.56 -27.63 -15.48
C PHE A 17 -7.03 -26.25 -16.02
N GLU A 18 -7.55 -26.22 -17.24
CA GLU A 18 -8.10 -24.99 -17.85
C GLU A 18 -9.40 -24.57 -17.18
N LYS A 19 -10.24 -25.52 -16.76
CA LYS A 19 -11.45 -25.21 -15.97
C LYS A 19 -11.12 -24.67 -14.57
N ARG A 20 -10.06 -25.16 -13.92
CA ARG A 20 -9.58 -24.63 -12.64
C ARG A 20 -8.97 -23.24 -12.79
N ALA A 21 -8.18 -23.00 -13.83
CA ALA A 21 -7.62 -21.68 -14.13
C ALA A 21 -8.73 -20.68 -14.46
N CYS A 22 -9.74 -21.07 -15.21
CA CYS A 22 -10.89 -20.23 -15.53
C CYS A 22 -11.74 -19.90 -14.29
N CYS A 23 -11.99 -20.87 -13.39
CA CYS A 23 -12.67 -20.63 -12.12
C CYS A 23 -11.86 -19.75 -11.17
N MET A 24 -10.53 -19.88 -11.11
CA MET A 24 -9.67 -18.98 -10.33
C MET A 24 -9.70 -17.56 -10.87
N LEU A 25 -9.61 -17.38 -12.18
CA LEU A 25 -9.71 -16.08 -12.84
C LEU A 25 -11.07 -15.43 -12.65
N LEU A 26 -12.16 -16.20 -12.67
CA LEU A 26 -13.52 -15.72 -12.38
C LEU A 26 -13.67 -15.33 -10.92
N GLY A 27 -13.18 -16.13 -9.97
CA GLY A 27 -13.20 -15.81 -8.54
C GLY A 27 -12.36 -14.58 -8.18
N MET A 28 -11.20 -14.41 -8.82
CA MET A 28 -10.36 -13.20 -8.70
C MET A 28 -11.07 -11.98 -9.27
N LYS A 29 -11.79 -12.13 -10.39
CA LYS A 29 -12.55 -11.05 -11.02
C LYS A 29 -13.72 -10.60 -10.14
N GLU A 30 -14.39 -11.52 -9.47
CA GLU A 30 -15.49 -11.22 -8.54
C GLU A 30 -14.99 -10.58 -7.25
N ALA A 31 -13.90 -11.05 -6.66
CA ALA A 31 -13.28 -10.42 -5.49
C ALA A 31 -12.81 -8.99 -5.79
N TYR A 32 -12.21 -8.78 -6.96
CA TYR A 32 -11.80 -7.47 -7.46
C TYR A 32 -13.01 -6.54 -7.70
N ILE A 33 -14.09 -7.06 -8.30
CA ILE A 33 -15.32 -6.30 -8.51
C ILE A 33 -15.93 -5.92 -7.16
N ALA A 34 -16.01 -6.85 -6.21
CA ALA A 34 -16.55 -6.59 -4.87
C ALA A 34 -15.71 -5.57 -4.08
N ALA A 35 -14.38 -5.59 -4.24
CA ALA A 35 -13.50 -4.59 -3.65
C ALA A 35 -13.72 -3.21 -4.28
N LYS A 36 -13.83 -3.13 -5.61
CA LYS A 36 -14.18 -1.89 -6.33
C LYS A 36 -15.56 -1.37 -5.95
N GLU A 37 -16.54 -2.25 -5.77
CA GLU A 37 -17.88 -1.85 -5.32
C GLU A 37 -17.88 -1.29 -3.90
N ARG A 38 -17.13 -1.91 -2.97
CA ARG A 38 -16.95 -1.37 -1.61
C ARG A 38 -16.28 0.00 -1.65
N TRP A 39 -15.24 0.13 -2.46
CA TRP A 39 -14.53 1.39 -2.67
C TRP A 39 -15.44 2.45 -3.30
N ALA A 40 -16.21 2.12 -4.35
CA ALA A 40 -17.16 3.03 -4.98
C ALA A 40 -18.29 3.46 -4.02
N ARG A 41 -18.82 2.54 -3.20
CA ARG A 41 -19.81 2.85 -2.17
C ARG A 41 -19.23 3.77 -1.08
N LYS A 42 -17.99 3.58 -0.70
CA LYS A 42 -17.30 4.43 0.28
C LYS A 42 -17.00 5.82 -0.29
N LEU A 43 -16.69 5.92 -1.59
CA LEU A 43 -16.59 7.22 -2.30
C LEU A 43 -17.94 7.91 -2.42
N ALA A 44 -19.01 7.21 -2.78
CA ALA A 44 -20.37 7.75 -2.89
C ALA A 44 -20.96 8.15 -1.52
N GLY A 45 -20.56 7.46 -0.44
CA GLY A 45 -20.96 7.80 0.94
C GLY A 45 -20.09 8.87 1.62
N LYS A 46 -18.96 9.22 1.04
CA LYS A 46 -18.18 10.40 1.40
C LYS A 46 -18.82 11.65 0.76
N GLU A 47 -20.02 12.06 1.19
CA GLU A 47 -20.20 13.49 1.35
C GLU A 47 -18.95 13.97 2.08
N LYS A 48 -18.26 14.96 1.50
CA LYS A 48 -17.13 15.63 2.16
C LYS A 48 -17.63 16.13 3.50
N ARG A 49 -17.58 15.28 4.51
CA ARG A 49 -17.75 15.67 5.89
C ARG A 49 -16.51 16.49 6.19
N VAL A 50 -16.62 17.78 5.87
CA VAL A 50 -15.70 18.79 6.34
C VAL A 50 -15.89 18.83 7.85
N VAL A 51 -15.29 17.89 8.54
CA VAL A 51 -15.14 17.90 10.00
C VAL A 51 -14.15 19.02 10.24
N ARG A 52 -14.68 20.20 10.56
CA ARG A 52 -13.85 21.36 10.82
C ARG A 52 -13.15 21.19 12.16
N GLY A 53 -11.85 21.03 12.11
CA GLY A 53 -10.89 21.43 13.15
C GLY A 53 -10.62 20.38 14.23
N ALA A 54 -11.36 20.37 15.31
CA ALA A 54 -10.98 19.68 16.54
C ALA A 54 -10.98 18.14 16.45
N ASP A 55 -11.89 17.56 15.65
CA ASP A 55 -12.06 16.10 15.57
C ASP A 55 -11.06 15.40 14.60
N ARG A 56 -10.27 16.18 13.85
CA ARG A 56 -9.24 15.67 12.92
C ARG A 56 -7.84 15.73 13.51
N LEU A 57 -7.65 16.42 14.63
CA LEU A 57 -6.35 16.60 15.26
C LEU A 57 -6.22 15.64 16.43
N PRO A 58 -5.35 14.62 16.35
CA PRO A 58 -5.12 13.72 17.47
C PRO A 58 -4.62 14.47 18.70
N PRO A 59 -4.84 13.94 19.93
CA PRO A 59 -4.33 14.52 21.16
C PRO A 59 -2.83 14.84 21.08
N GLY A 60 -2.39 15.93 21.68
CA GLY A 60 -0.99 16.34 21.72
C GLY A 60 -0.37 16.74 20.37
N GLN A 61 -1.18 16.86 19.29
CA GLN A 61 -0.73 17.31 17.97
C GLN A 61 -1.07 18.79 17.75
N ARG A 62 -0.26 19.45 16.91
CA ARG A 62 -0.51 20.79 16.37
C ARG A 62 -0.59 20.73 14.85
N GLN A 63 -1.51 21.46 14.24
CA GLN A 63 -1.59 21.57 12.80
C GLN A 63 -0.41 22.38 12.24
N VAL A 64 0.15 21.91 11.11
CA VAL A 64 1.15 22.64 10.32
C VAL A 64 0.69 22.72 8.87
N HIS A 65 1.27 23.68 8.12
CA HIS A 65 0.96 23.90 6.70
C HIS A 65 2.17 23.67 5.79
N ASN A 66 3.30 23.36 6.38
CA ASN A 66 4.51 22.91 5.69
C ASN A 66 4.71 21.43 5.99
N PHE A 67 5.30 20.69 5.07
CA PHE A 67 5.64 19.28 5.27
C PHE A 67 7.05 19.18 5.89
N PRO A 68 7.19 19.09 7.23
CA PRO A 68 8.50 19.01 7.85
C PRO A 68 9.27 17.76 7.43
N VAL A 69 10.56 17.91 7.17
CA VAL A 69 11.43 16.80 6.77
C VAL A 69 12.06 16.17 8.01
N LEU A 70 11.88 14.86 8.16
CA LEU A 70 12.54 14.05 9.19
C LEU A 70 13.15 12.81 8.51
N ASP A 71 14.42 12.55 8.77
CA ASP A 71 15.19 11.43 8.25
C ASP A 71 16.27 10.99 9.26
N LEU A 72 17.06 9.97 8.90
CA LEU A 72 18.18 9.48 9.69
C LEU A 72 19.51 10.18 9.37
N GLY A 73 19.46 11.35 8.69
CA GLY A 73 20.65 12.08 8.26
C GLY A 73 21.21 11.65 6.90
N LEU A 74 20.61 10.61 6.28
CA LEU A 74 20.95 10.14 4.94
C LEU A 74 19.74 10.32 4.03
N LYS A 75 19.94 10.96 2.89
CA LYS A 75 18.92 11.09 1.83
C LYS A 75 19.44 10.36 0.60
N PRO A 76 19.03 9.11 0.37
CA PRO A 76 19.50 8.34 -0.78
C PRO A 76 19.01 8.99 -2.08
N GLU A 77 19.91 9.26 -2.97
CA GLU A 77 19.61 9.70 -4.34
C GLU A 77 19.44 8.46 -5.23
N VAL A 78 18.21 7.99 -5.34
CA VAL A 78 17.85 6.84 -6.16
C VAL A 78 17.12 7.34 -7.39
N SER A 79 17.74 7.24 -8.57
CA SER A 79 17.07 7.57 -9.81
C SER A 79 15.96 6.56 -10.13
N ARG A 80 15.00 6.94 -10.97
CA ARG A 80 13.91 6.04 -11.37
C ARG A 80 14.42 4.80 -12.10
N GLU A 81 15.52 4.93 -12.86
CA GLU A 81 16.17 3.83 -13.57
C GLU A 81 16.84 2.82 -12.64
N GLN A 82 17.31 3.29 -11.48
CA GLN A 82 17.95 2.47 -10.45
C GLN A 82 16.97 1.93 -9.41
N TRP A 83 15.77 2.53 -9.35
CA TRP A 83 14.77 2.13 -8.35
C TRP A 83 14.22 0.75 -8.66
N ALA A 84 14.16 -0.09 -7.64
CA ALA A 84 13.52 -1.39 -7.70
C ALA A 84 12.82 -1.67 -6.37
N LEU A 85 11.63 -2.28 -6.44
CA LEU A 85 10.87 -2.72 -5.30
C LEU A 85 10.81 -4.24 -5.27
N LYS A 86 11.53 -4.85 -4.33
CA LYS A 86 11.48 -6.30 -4.11
C LYS A 86 10.34 -6.65 -3.17
N ILE A 87 9.46 -7.55 -3.58
CA ILE A 87 8.31 -8.02 -2.80
C ILE A 87 8.41 -9.53 -2.66
N HIS A 88 8.45 -10.03 -1.42
CA HIS A 88 8.72 -11.45 -1.15
C HIS A 88 8.18 -11.90 0.23
N GLY A 89 8.59 -13.10 0.68
CA GLY A 89 8.22 -13.71 1.96
C GLY A 89 7.04 -14.66 1.82
N HIS A 90 6.06 -14.56 2.72
CA HIS A 90 4.87 -15.40 2.72
C HIS A 90 3.86 -14.99 1.64
N VAL A 91 4.27 -15.09 0.39
CA VAL A 91 3.48 -14.81 -0.82
C VAL A 91 3.54 -15.98 -1.79
N GLU A 92 2.58 -16.06 -2.71
CA GLU A 92 2.61 -17.07 -3.80
C GLU A 92 3.55 -16.62 -4.93
N ASN A 93 3.54 -15.33 -5.27
CA ASN A 93 4.21 -14.77 -6.43
C ASN A 93 5.22 -13.69 -5.99
N PRO A 94 6.43 -14.04 -5.51
CA PRO A 94 7.44 -13.04 -5.22
C PRO A 94 7.86 -12.32 -6.51
N VAL A 95 8.04 -11.01 -6.45
CA VAL A 95 8.36 -10.17 -7.62
C VAL A 95 9.34 -9.07 -7.26
N THR A 96 10.10 -8.61 -8.24
CA THR A 96 10.83 -7.36 -8.17
C THR A 96 10.34 -6.47 -9.31
N LEU A 97 9.80 -5.32 -8.97
CA LEU A 97 9.30 -4.33 -9.91
C LEU A 97 10.37 -3.27 -10.14
N ASN A 98 10.65 -2.97 -11.40
CA ASN A 98 11.34 -1.73 -11.77
C ASN A 98 10.33 -0.56 -11.82
N TRP A 99 10.81 0.65 -12.07
CA TRP A 99 9.97 1.85 -12.08
C TRP A 99 8.83 1.77 -13.09
N ASP A 100 9.11 1.35 -14.32
CA ASP A 100 8.11 1.28 -15.39
C ASP A 100 7.01 0.24 -15.08
N GLN A 101 7.40 -0.90 -14.53
CA GLN A 101 6.47 -1.93 -14.08
C GLN A 101 5.60 -1.44 -12.92
N PHE A 102 6.17 -0.69 -11.98
CA PHE A 102 5.43 -0.08 -10.88
C PHE A 102 4.44 0.98 -11.39
N MET A 103 4.85 1.83 -12.33
CA MET A 103 3.99 2.86 -12.94
C MET A 103 2.89 2.27 -13.84
N ALA A 104 3.09 1.06 -14.37
CA ALA A 104 2.08 0.35 -15.17
C ALA A 104 0.96 -0.28 -14.31
N LEU A 105 1.12 -0.39 -13.00
CA LEU A 105 0.07 -0.86 -12.10
C LEU A 105 -1.07 0.18 -12.01
N PRO A 106 -2.28 -0.23 -11.61
CA PRO A 106 -3.38 0.71 -11.38
C PRO A 106 -2.98 1.81 -10.39
N GLN A 107 -3.07 3.07 -10.83
CA GLN A 107 -2.74 4.24 -10.03
C GLN A 107 -3.94 4.70 -9.21
N PHE A 108 -3.67 5.21 -8.02
CA PHE A 108 -4.65 5.62 -7.03
C PHE A 108 -4.23 6.95 -6.40
N THR A 109 -5.19 7.81 -6.11
CA THR A 109 -4.96 9.06 -5.38
C THR A 109 -5.80 9.05 -4.11
N ASP A 110 -5.17 9.32 -2.98
CA ASP A 110 -5.80 9.48 -1.68
C ASP A 110 -5.53 10.87 -1.11
N VAL A 111 -6.49 11.39 -0.37
CA VAL A 111 -6.37 12.64 0.38
C VAL A 111 -6.62 12.33 1.84
N SER A 112 -5.55 12.31 2.62
CA SER A 112 -5.57 11.94 4.03
C SER A 112 -4.84 12.94 4.91
N ASP A 113 -5.06 12.82 6.22
CA ASP A 113 -4.30 13.53 7.22
C ASP A 113 -3.02 12.77 7.56
N PHE A 114 -1.94 13.49 7.80
CA PHE A 114 -0.63 12.94 8.07
C PHE A 114 -0.17 13.35 9.48
N HIS A 115 0.14 12.36 10.33
CA HIS A 115 0.46 12.58 11.74
C HIS A 115 1.89 12.17 12.05
N CYS A 116 2.69 13.08 12.60
CA CYS A 116 4.06 12.79 12.98
C CYS A 116 4.21 12.64 14.49
N VAL A 117 5.03 11.69 14.94
CA VAL A 117 5.36 11.48 16.36
C VAL A 117 5.93 12.74 17.02
N THR A 118 6.55 13.63 16.27
CA THR A 118 7.11 14.89 16.74
C THR A 118 6.05 16.00 16.91
N THR A 119 4.81 15.59 17.20
CA THR A 119 3.70 16.44 17.65
C THR A 119 3.13 17.39 16.60
N TRP A 120 3.23 17.09 15.31
CA TRP A 120 2.56 17.86 14.28
C TRP A 120 1.70 16.98 13.37
N SER A 121 0.65 17.59 12.81
CA SER A 121 -0.21 17.00 11.80
C SER A 121 -0.38 17.95 10.63
N GLN A 122 -0.48 17.42 9.44
CA GLN A 122 -0.85 18.17 8.24
C GLN A 122 -2.09 17.53 7.64
N PHE A 123 -3.08 18.37 7.32
CA PHE A 123 -4.36 17.93 6.80
C PHE A 123 -4.39 17.96 5.28
N ASP A 124 -5.31 17.17 4.72
CA ASP A 124 -5.64 17.16 3.30
C ASP A 124 -4.41 16.94 2.40
N MET A 125 -3.51 16.05 2.79
CA MET A 125 -2.35 15.71 1.98
C MET A 125 -2.77 14.76 0.86
N GLU A 126 -2.61 15.21 -0.38
CA GLU A 126 -2.89 14.41 -1.57
C GLU A 126 -1.66 13.61 -1.97
N PHE A 127 -1.77 12.29 -1.90
CA PHE A 127 -0.74 11.37 -2.37
C PHE A 127 -1.28 10.52 -3.53
N SER A 128 -0.46 10.38 -4.59
CA SER A 128 -0.78 9.45 -5.69
C SER A 128 0.28 8.37 -5.80
N GLY A 129 -0.17 7.16 -6.12
CA GLY A 129 0.70 5.98 -6.22
C GLY A 129 -0.09 4.71 -6.47
N VAL A 130 0.46 3.59 -6.06
CA VAL A 130 -0.19 2.27 -6.16
C VAL A 130 -0.77 1.90 -4.80
N ALA A 131 -2.07 1.60 -4.74
CA ALA A 131 -2.71 1.12 -3.52
C ALA A 131 -2.00 -0.16 -3.02
N PHE A 132 -1.79 -0.29 -1.70
CA PHE A 132 -1.13 -1.49 -1.17
C PHE A 132 -1.93 -2.76 -1.48
N PHE A 133 -3.24 -2.67 -1.51
CA PHE A 133 -4.12 -3.75 -1.95
C PHE A 133 -3.77 -4.28 -3.35
N THR A 134 -3.46 -3.40 -4.31
CA THR A 134 -3.01 -3.82 -5.67
C THR A 134 -1.71 -4.61 -5.62
N ILE A 135 -0.77 -4.22 -4.74
CA ILE A 135 0.47 -4.98 -4.52
C ILE A 135 0.14 -6.36 -3.92
N ALA A 136 -0.76 -6.42 -2.93
CA ALA A 136 -1.17 -7.68 -2.33
C ALA A 136 -1.86 -8.62 -3.36
N GLU A 137 -2.73 -8.10 -4.22
CA GLU A 137 -3.33 -8.89 -5.29
C GLU A 137 -2.29 -9.46 -6.27
N LEU A 138 -1.25 -8.68 -6.60
CA LEU A 138 -0.18 -9.11 -7.49
C LEU A 138 0.61 -10.29 -6.90
N VAL A 139 0.98 -10.19 -5.62
CA VAL A 139 1.88 -11.17 -4.97
C VAL A 139 1.15 -12.29 -4.25
N LYS A 140 -0.14 -12.13 -3.97
CA LYS A 140 -1.02 -13.10 -3.30
C LYS A 140 -0.45 -13.57 -1.96
N PRO A 141 -0.63 -12.80 -0.88
CA PRO A 141 -0.20 -13.21 0.44
C PRO A 141 -0.81 -14.56 0.82
N LYS A 142 0.01 -15.46 1.35
CA LYS A 142 -0.45 -16.74 1.89
C LYS A 142 -1.28 -16.52 3.15
N PRO A 143 -2.19 -17.44 3.52
CA PRO A 143 -2.98 -17.35 4.74
C PRO A 143 -2.13 -17.21 6.03
N SER A 144 -0.88 -17.62 6.00
CA SER A 144 0.08 -17.46 7.10
C SER A 144 0.68 -16.06 7.21
N ALA A 145 0.52 -15.18 6.22
CA ALA A 145 1.04 -13.82 6.28
C ALA A 145 0.18 -12.99 7.24
N THR A 146 0.77 -12.49 8.29
CA THR A 146 0.11 -11.66 9.31
C THR A 146 0.67 -10.25 9.40
N HIS A 147 1.91 -10.05 8.97
CA HIS A 147 2.63 -8.78 9.05
C HIS A 147 3.36 -8.46 7.75
N VAL A 148 3.65 -7.18 7.58
CA VAL A 148 4.47 -6.67 6.49
C VAL A 148 5.65 -5.92 7.08
N PHE A 149 6.85 -6.22 6.59
CA PHE A 149 8.09 -5.57 6.98
C PHE A 149 8.67 -4.80 5.80
N PHE A 150 9.03 -3.55 6.02
CA PHE A 150 9.54 -2.64 5.01
C PHE A 150 11.00 -2.35 5.23
N LYS A 151 11.78 -2.26 4.13
CA LYS A 151 13.14 -1.72 4.14
C LYS A 151 13.29 -0.61 3.11
N SER A 152 14.06 0.38 3.48
CA SER A 152 14.37 1.57 2.71
C SER A 152 15.79 1.57 2.17
N TYR A 153 16.08 2.41 1.19
CA TYR A 153 17.42 2.57 0.63
C TYR A 153 18.43 3.21 1.61
N ASP A 154 17.97 3.98 2.60
CA ASP A 154 18.79 4.56 3.68
C ASP A 154 19.09 3.58 4.83
N GLY A 155 18.60 2.34 4.75
CA GLY A 155 18.72 1.34 5.80
C GLY A 155 17.63 1.38 6.87
N TYR A 156 16.68 2.32 6.77
CA TYR A 156 15.50 2.35 7.62
C TYR A 156 14.63 1.11 7.44
N SER A 157 13.95 0.71 8.50
CA SER A 157 12.96 -0.37 8.46
C SER A 157 11.81 -0.11 9.42
N THR A 158 10.64 -0.62 9.10
CA THR A 158 9.46 -0.63 9.97
C THR A 158 8.54 -1.78 9.60
N ASN A 159 7.54 -2.03 10.43
CA ASN A 159 6.56 -3.10 10.27
C ASN A 159 5.14 -2.57 10.40
N ASN A 160 4.18 -3.29 9.84
CA ASN A 160 2.76 -3.09 10.11
C ASN A 160 2.04 -4.45 10.08
N PRO A 161 0.93 -4.61 10.84
CA PRO A 161 0.01 -5.71 10.61
C PRO A 161 -0.51 -5.69 9.18
N LEU A 162 -0.62 -6.87 8.56
CA LEU A 162 -1.15 -6.97 7.18
C LEU A 162 -2.57 -6.40 7.08
N GLU A 163 -3.40 -6.60 8.12
CA GLU A 163 -4.74 -6.04 8.21
C GLU A 163 -4.76 -4.51 8.02
N VAL A 164 -3.85 -3.80 8.70
CA VAL A 164 -3.71 -2.34 8.56
C VAL A 164 -3.28 -1.94 7.16
N MET A 165 -2.41 -2.73 6.53
CA MET A 165 -1.93 -2.45 5.19
C MET A 165 -3.00 -2.67 4.11
N MET A 166 -4.02 -3.49 4.40
CA MET A 166 -5.14 -3.74 3.48
C MET A 166 -6.23 -2.66 3.53
N ASP A 167 -6.04 -1.62 4.34
CA ASP A 167 -6.93 -0.46 4.33
C ASP A 167 -6.88 0.27 2.98
N ASP A 168 -7.99 0.87 2.59
CA ASP A 168 -8.19 1.48 1.28
C ASP A 168 -7.49 2.86 1.10
N ASP A 169 -6.93 3.42 2.17
CA ASP A 169 -6.16 4.67 2.22
C ASP A 169 -4.63 4.43 2.24
N VAL A 170 -4.20 3.15 2.23
CA VAL A 170 -2.77 2.78 2.28
C VAL A 170 -2.21 2.61 0.87
N LEU A 171 -1.10 3.29 0.58
CA LEU A 171 -0.50 3.26 -0.75
C LEU A 171 1.03 3.37 -0.72
N ILE A 172 1.65 2.95 -1.83
CA ILE A 172 3.04 3.26 -2.15
C ILE A 172 3.00 4.48 -3.06
N ALA A 173 3.22 5.66 -2.48
CA ALA A 173 3.12 6.94 -3.15
C ALA A 173 4.39 7.28 -3.94
N HIS A 174 4.24 7.86 -5.12
CA HIS A 174 5.30 8.42 -5.96
C HIS A 174 5.14 9.93 -6.20
N SER A 175 3.97 10.49 -5.85
CA SER A 175 3.74 11.92 -5.95
C SER A 175 2.99 12.47 -4.73
N TRP A 176 3.13 13.78 -4.54
CA TRP A 176 2.47 14.58 -3.51
C TRP A 176 1.97 15.87 -4.15
N ASN A 177 0.69 16.21 -3.92
CA ASN A 177 0.02 17.37 -4.52
C ASN A 177 0.22 17.46 -6.06
N GLY A 178 0.07 16.33 -6.75
CA GLY A 178 0.21 16.25 -8.21
C GLY A 178 1.65 16.38 -8.74
N GLN A 179 2.65 16.53 -7.86
CA GLN A 179 4.07 16.63 -8.25
C GLN A 179 4.85 15.38 -7.83
N PRO A 180 5.91 15.00 -8.54
CA PRO A 180 6.79 13.93 -8.09
C PRO A 180 7.25 14.15 -6.65
N LEU A 181 7.31 13.08 -5.85
CA LEU A 181 7.80 13.16 -4.48
C LEU A 181 9.23 13.70 -4.45
N PRO A 182 9.48 14.80 -3.69
CA PRO A 182 10.85 15.26 -3.44
C PRO A 182 11.68 14.20 -2.74
N VAL A 183 12.99 14.20 -2.99
CA VAL A 183 13.93 13.23 -2.39
C VAL A 183 13.82 13.22 -0.87
N GLU A 184 13.78 14.39 -0.22
CA GLU A 184 13.68 14.55 1.23
C GLU A 184 12.38 14.00 1.83
N HIS A 185 11.33 13.88 1.03
CA HIS A 185 10.06 13.28 1.42
C HIS A 185 9.92 11.80 1.07
N GLY A 186 10.97 11.19 0.51
CA GLY A 186 11.03 9.76 0.25
C GLY A 186 10.92 9.38 -1.23
N GLY A 187 11.10 10.34 -2.15
CA GLY A 187 11.14 10.03 -3.58
C GLY A 187 12.27 9.06 -3.96
N PRO A 188 12.09 8.23 -5.00
CA PRO A 188 10.97 8.26 -5.92
C PRO A 188 9.67 7.64 -5.39
N ALA A 189 9.71 6.77 -4.36
CA ALA A 189 8.52 6.17 -3.78
C ALA A 189 8.63 5.95 -2.27
N ARG A 190 7.51 6.11 -1.57
CA ARG A 190 7.37 5.88 -0.13
C ARG A 190 6.06 5.17 0.22
N VAL A 191 6.01 4.56 1.39
CA VAL A 191 4.76 4.02 1.96
C VAL A 191 4.02 5.13 2.71
N ILE A 192 2.70 5.21 2.53
CA ILE A 192 1.77 6.07 3.27
C ILE A 192 0.79 5.18 4.01
N VAL A 193 0.66 5.39 5.33
CA VAL A 193 -0.26 4.69 6.23
C VAL A 193 -0.95 5.75 7.09
N PRO A 194 -2.05 6.36 6.64
CA PRO A 194 -2.65 7.55 7.28
C PRO A 194 -3.08 7.34 8.74
N LYS A 195 -3.54 6.14 9.08
CA LYS A 195 -4.02 5.80 10.44
C LYS A 195 -2.90 5.61 11.47
N LYS A 196 -1.65 5.71 11.07
CA LYS A 196 -0.48 5.51 11.93
C LYS A 196 0.39 6.75 11.97
N TYR A 197 1.16 6.89 13.05
CA TYR A 197 2.23 7.88 13.01
C TYR A 197 3.18 7.61 11.82
N ALA A 198 3.66 8.69 11.22
CA ALA A 198 4.39 8.72 9.95
C ALA A 198 5.63 7.81 9.86
N TRP A 199 6.24 7.41 10.99
CA TRP A 199 7.39 6.48 10.95
C TRP A 199 7.00 5.07 10.49
N LYS A 200 5.72 4.69 10.58
CA LYS A 200 5.21 3.42 10.03
C LYS A 200 5.15 3.41 8.51
N GLY A 201 5.35 4.57 7.87
CA GLY A 201 5.42 4.74 6.42
C GLY A 201 6.85 4.93 5.95
N ALA A 202 7.51 3.85 5.51
CA ALA A 202 8.91 3.86 5.07
C ALA A 202 9.12 4.78 3.85
N LYS A 203 10.07 5.74 3.94
CA LYS A 203 10.57 6.55 2.83
C LYS A 203 11.55 5.73 1.99
N TRP A 204 11.75 6.13 0.72
CA TRP A 204 12.73 5.47 -0.18
C TRP A 204 12.59 3.96 -0.19
N ILE A 205 11.35 3.48 -0.35
CA ILE A 205 11.04 2.05 -0.24
C ILE A 205 11.76 1.22 -1.28
N ARG A 206 12.40 0.12 -0.86
CA ARG A 206 13.09 -0.85 -1.74
C ARG A 206 12.65 -2.29 -1.55
N GLU A 207 12.07 -2.63 -0.39
CA GLU A 207 11.73 -4.02 -0.06
C GLU A 207 10.45 -4.09 0.78
N ILE A 208 9.58 -5.02 0.43
CA ILE A 208 8.38 -5.41 1.17
C ILE A 208 8.46 -6.91 1.42
N ALA A 209 8.52 -7.33 2.68
CA ALA A 209 8.49 -8.73 3.08
C ALA A 209 7.18 -9.03 3.81
N PHE A 210 6.40 -9.99 3.28
CA PHE A 210 5.24 -10.53 3.97
C PHE A 210 5.70 -11.62 4.94
N LEU A 211 5.28 -11.52 6.20
CA LEU A 211 5.78 -12.35 7.30
C LEU A 211 4.64 -13.05 8.04
N ASP A 212 4.93 -14.19 8.65
CA ASP A 212 4.03 -14.94 9.52
C ASP A 212 4.08 -14.48 10.98
N ARG A 213 4.92 -13.51 11.29
CA ARG A 213 5.15 -12.97 12.62
C ARG A 213 5.51 -11.49 12.56
N ASP A 214 5.36 -10.83 13.68
CA ASP A 214 5.81 -9.46 13.86
C ASP A 214 7.34 -9.39 14.04
N ILE A 215 7.99 -8.54 13.25
CA ILE A 215 9.41 -8.21 13.37
C ILE A 215 9.52 -6.68 13.51
N ARG A 216 10.01 -6.23 14.68
CA ARG A 216 10.18 -4.81 14.98
C ARG A 216 11.22 -4.16 14.07
N GLY A 217 10.90 -2.97 13.57
CA GLY A 217 11.78 -2.16 12.73
C GLY A 217 12.69 -1.23 13.53
N PHE A 218 13.24 -0.22 12.83
CA PHE A 218 14.29 0.67 13.34
C PHE A 218 13.89 1.43 14.61
N TRP A 219 12.71 2.04 14.66
CA TRP A 219 12.26 2.80 15.81
C TRP A 219 11.63 1.91 16.87
N GLU A 220 10.93 0.87 16.48
CA GLU A 220 10.28 -0.07 17.38
C GLU A 220 11.29 -0.80 18.30
N VAL A 221 12.48 -1.15 17.79
CA VAL A 221 13.55 -1.74 18.63
C VAL A 221 14.23 -0.70 19.53
N ARG A 222 13.94 0.59 19.32
CA ARG A 222 14.47 1.72 20.12
C ARG A 222 13.45 2.27 21.10
N GLY A 223 12.36 1.52 21.36
CA GLY A 223 11.36 1.88 22.35
C GLY A 223 10.22 2.76 21.84
N TYR A 224 10.06 2.90 20.52
CA TYR A 224 8.84 3.47 19.96
C TYR A 224 7.75 2.40 19.91
N SER A 225 6.49 2.83 19.97
CA SER A 225 5.35 1.93 19.93
C SER A 225 5.34 1.09 18.66
N ASN A 226 4.95 -0.17 18.79
CA ASN A 226 4.74 -1.04 17.65
C ASN A 226 3.41 -0.76 16.93
N THR A 227 2.41 -0.26 17.64
CA THR A 227 1.07 0.07 17.12
C THR A 227 1.02 1.45 16.49
N ALA A 228 1.69 2.44 17.11
CA ALA A 228 1.86 3.80 16.59
C ALA A 228 0.55 4.53 16.26
N ASP A 229 -0.47 4.40 17.13
CA ASP A 229 -1.77 5.04 16.95
C ASP A 229 -1.73 6.50 17.40
N PRO A 230 -2.00 7.49 16.51
CA PRO A 230 -1.98 8.90 16.88
C PRO A 230 -3.10 9.29 17.84
N TRP A 231 -4.25 8.61 17.78
CA TRP A 231 -5.44 8.97 18.55
C TRP A 231 -5.36 8.55 20.02
N THR A 232 -4.54 7.55 20.32
CA THR A 232 -4.24 7.12 21.68
C THR A 232 -2.90 7.63 22.19
N GLU A 233 -2.24 8.54 21.43
CA GLU A 233 -0.89 9.03 21.71
C GLU A 233 0.16 7.93 21.87
N ASP A 234 -0.02 6.83 21.15
CA ASP A 234 0.82 5.64 21.27
C ASP A 234 2.19 5.86 20.58
N ARG A 235 3.07 6.60 21.29
CA ARG A 235 4.39 7.02 20.79
C ARG A 235 5.51 6.07 21.20
N PHE A 236 5.41 5.52 22.42
CA PHE A 236 6.45 4.71 23.05
C PHE A 236 5.83 3.45 23.65
N GLY A 237 6.60 2.32 23.67
CA GLY A 237 6.14 1.02 24.18
C GLY A 237 7.22 0.27 24.95
#